data_5bf9d730d46c7dbd81f5383394f834a2
#
_entry.id   5bf9d730d46c7dbd81f5383394f834a2
#
_cell.length_a   1.000
_cell.length_b   1.000
_cell.length_c   1.000
_cell.angle_alpha   90.00
_cell.angle_beta   90.00
_cell.angle_gamma   90.00
#
_symmetry.space_group_name_H-M   'P 1'
#
loop_
_entity.id
_entity.type
_entity.pdbx_description
1 polymer ?
#
loop_
_entity_poly.entity_id
_entity_poly.type
_entity_poly.pdbx_seq_one_letter_code
_entity_poly.pdbx_strand_id
1 'polypeptide(L)'
;YAYTAFGATSMEGLGALVIPMLIAALIVLNTMMGAVYERFREIGVYSSVGLAPIHISYLFVAEACVYGVLGVVIGYIIGQVSAKGLLLFDMLSGISLNYSSTSAIAGATLVMLVVLASSIYPARVAAQLAVPDVVRRWQLPDPKDDVWQFPFPFTVNVNAVDSLCGYLHTL
;
A
#
# COMPACT_ATOMS: atom_id res chain seq x y z
N TYR A 1 13.40 6.37 -46.99
CA TYR A 1 14.41 6.27 -45.91
C TYR A 1 13.83 6.67 -44.55
N ALA A 2 12.73 6.03 -44.11
CA ALA A 2 12.09 6.37 -42.86
C ALA A 2 12.03 5.20 -41.83
N TYR A 3 12.86 4.17 -41.98
CA TYR A 3 12.71 2.92 -41.21
C TYR A 3 13.82 2.69 -40.16
N THR A 4 14.69 3.65 -39.89
CA THR A 4 15.78 3.47 -38.92
C THR A 4 15.61 4.13 -37.56
N ALA A 5 14.46 4.77 -37.28
CA ALA A 5 14.25 5.44 -36.02
C ALA A 5 13.78 4.52 -34.86
N PHE A 6 13.34 3.31 -35.14
CA PHE A 6 12.87 2.35 -34.12
C PHE A 6 13.97 1.40 -33.59
N GLY A 7 15.14 1.39 -34.17
CA GLY A 7 16.18 0.38 -33.90
C GLY A 7 17.33 0.80 -33.00
N ALA A 8 17.40 2.03 -32.54
CA ALA A 8 18.58 2.54 -31.82
C ALA A 8 18.25 3.14 -30.44
N THR A 9 17.19 2.72 -29.77
CA THR A 9 17.11 2.87 -28.33
C THR A 9 17.97 1.76 -27.74
N SER A 10 19.26 2.08 -27.53
CA SER A 10 20.17 1.21 -26.82
C SER A 10 19.55 0.88 -25.46
N MET A 11 19.32 -0.39 -25.21
CA MET A 11 18.83 -0.95 -23.95
C MET A 11 19.82 -0.74 -22.78
N GLU A 12 20.93 -0.07 -23.02
CA GLU A 12 22.01 0.18 -22.06
C GLU A 12 21.58 1.02 -20.84
N GLY A 13 20.54 1.86 -20.97
CA GLY A 13 20.03 2.67 -19.86
C GLY A 13 19.02 1.97 -18.93
N LEU A 14 18.39 0.85 -19.38
CA LEU A 14 17.35 0.20 -18.59
C LEU A 14 17.88 -0.40 -17.28
N GLY A 15 19.11 -0.94 -17.28
CA GLY A 15 19.73 -1.48 -16.07
C GLY A 15 19.95 -0.41 -14.99
N ALA A 16 20.28 0.82 -15.40
CA ALA A 16 20.48 1.94 -14.48
C ALA A 16 19.16 2.42 -13.83
N LEU A 17 18.01 2.20 -14.46
CA LEU A 17 16.70 2.56 -13.94
C LEU A 17 16.18 1.60 -12.87
N VAL A 18 16.67 0.36 -12.82
CA VAL A 18 16.17 -0.67 -11.89
C VAL A 18 16.34 -0.24 -10.42
N ILE A 19 17.51 0.28 -10.07
CA ILE A 19 17.80 0.67 -8.68
C ILE A 19 16.92 1.83 -8.21
N PRO A 20 16.82 2.97 -8.94
CA PRO A 20 15.90 4.05 -8.57
C PRO A 20 14.44 3.60 -8.51
N MET A 21 14.02 2.72 -9.41
CA MET A 21 12.64 2.18 -9.40
C MET A 21 12.36 1.29 -8.19
N LEU A 22 13.31 0.45 -7.79
CA LEU A 22 13.17 -0.35 -6.57
C LEU A 22 13.09 0.54 -5.32
N ILE A 23 13.92 1.56 -5.24
CA ILE A 23 13.88 2.53 -4.14
C ILE A 23 12.52 3.23 -4.11
N ALA A 24 12.03 3.71 -5.25
CA ALA A 24 10.72 4.35 -5.36
C ALA A 24 9.59 3.39 -4.94
N ALA A 25 9.63 2.13 -5.39
CA ALA A 25 8.67 1.11 -5.03
C ALA A 25 8.62 0.86 -3.52
N LEU A 26 9.80 0.78 -2.87
CA LEU A 26 9.90 0.58 -1.42
C LEU A 26 9.40 1.80 -0.63
N ILE A 27 9.68 3.03 -1.12
CA ILE A 27 9.16 4.25 -0.50
C ILE A 27 7.64 4.28 -0.57
N VAL A 28 7.06 4.01 -1.74
CA VAL A 28 5.58 3.96 -1.92
C VAL A 28 4.97 2.89 -1.01
N LEU A 29 5.53 1.69 -1.00
CA LEU A 29 5.07 0.59 -0.16
C LEU A 29 5.08 0.98 1.32
N ASN A 30 6.18 1.54 1.81
CA ASN A 30 6.32 1.95 3.21
C ASN A 30 5.35 3.08 3.58
N THR A 31 5.20 4.09 2.71
CA THR A 31 4.30 5.21 2.93
C THR A 31 2.85 4.76 2.96
N MET A 32 2.44 3.92 2.00
CA MET A 32 1.07 3.37 1.95
C MET A 32 0.78 2.46 3.15
N MET A 33 1.79 1.70 3.61
CA MET A 33 1.65 0.86 4.79
C MET A 33 1.43 1.72 6.05
N GLY A 34 2.18 2.82 6.20
CA GLY A 34 1.96 3.81 7.24
C GLY A 34 0.54 4.37 7.22
N ALA A 35 0.06 4.79 6.05
CA ALA A 35 -1.29 5.31 5.87
C ALA A 35 -2.38 4.30 6.26
N VAL A 36 -2.20 3.00 5.97
CA VAL A 36 -3.13 1.94 6.38
C VAL A 36 -3.21 1.84 7.91
N TYR A 37 -2.08 1.87 8.61
CA TYR A 37 -2.06 1.79 10.07
C TYR A 37 -2.62 3.06 10.74
N GLU A 38 -2.33 4.24 10.19
CA GLU A 38 -2.88 5.51 10.71
C GLU A 38 -4.40 5.56 10.58
N ARG A 39 -4.97 4.99 9.50
CA ARG A 39 -6.41 4.95 9.24
C ARG A 39 -7.10 3.69 9.76
N PHE A 40 -6.46 2.92 10.63
CA PHE A 40 -7.04 1.68 11.15
C PHE A 40 -8.43 1.86 11.76
N ARG A 41 -8.66 2.95 12.50
CA ARG A 41 -9.97 3.25 13.09
C ARG A 41 -11.03 3.58 12.03
N GLU A 42 -10.66 4.27 10.97
CA GLU A 42 -11.55 4.59 9.85
C GLU A 42 -11.95 3.31 9.09
N ILE A 43 -11.00 2.39 8.87
CA ILE A 43 -11.27 1.09 8.26
C ILE A 43 -12.31 0.32 9.07
N GLY A 44 -12.22 0.35 10.41
CA GLY A 44 -13.22 -0.24 11.30
C GLY A 44 -14.61 0.40 11.16
N VAL A 45 -14.68 1.72 10.97
CA VAL A 45 -15.95 2.43 10.72
C VAL A 45 -16.54 2.02 9.37
N TYR A 46 -15.76 1.93 8.31
CA TYR A 46 -16.23 1.48 7.00
C TYR A 46 -16.79 0.05 7.06
N SER A 47 -16.13 -0.83 7.79
CA SER A 47 -16.60 -2.19 8.03
C SER A 47 -17.92 -2.23 8.80
N SER A 48 -18.10 -1.36 9.81
CA SER A 48 -19.33 -1.29 10.62
C SER A 48 -20.54 -0.77 9.83
N VAL A 49 -20.31 0.05 8.80
CA VAL A 49 -21.34 0.53 7.86
C VAL A 49 -21.68 -0.54 6.80
N GLY A 50 -20.94 -1.64 6.77
CA GLY A 50 -21.20 -2.76 5.85
C GLY A 50 -20.42 -2.70 4.54
N LEU A 51 -19.37 -1.88 4.43
CA LEU A 51 -18.49 -1.91 3.27
C LEU A 51 -17.74 -3.25 3.19
N ALA A 52 -17.84 -3.92 2.05
CA ALA A 52 -17.08 -5.14 1.84
C ALA A 52 -15.57 -4.85 1.80
N PRO A 53 -14.71 -5.74 2.35
CA PRO A 53 -13.26 -5.55 2.41
C PRO A 53 -12.61 -5.20 1.06
N ILE A 54 -13.18 -5.73 -0.03
CA ILE A 54 -12.66 -5.45 -1.39
C ILE A 54 -12.84 -3.97 -1.78
N HIS A 55 -13.93 -3.33 -1.36
CA HIS A 55 -14.16 -1.90 -1.64
C HIS A 55 -13.18 -1.02 -0.88
N ILE A 56 -12.79 -1.44 0.34
CA ILE A 56 -11.76 -0.77 1.12
C ILE A 56 -10.41 -0.87 0.43
N SER A 57 -10.05 -2.06 -0.13
CA SER A 57 -8.85 -2.18 -0.95
C SER A 57 -8.84 -1.20 -2.14
N TYR A 58 -9.98 -1.08 -2.85
CA TYR A 58 -10.08 -0.19 -3.99
C TYR A 58 -9.90 1.29 -3.61
N LEU A 59 -10.30 1.69 -2.41
CA LEU A 59 -10.07 3.04 -1.92
C LEU A 59 -8.57 3.36 -1.84
N PHE A 60 -7.78 2.45 -1.27
CA PHE A 60 -6.32 2.61 -1.19
C PHE A 60 -5.63 2.55 -2.55
N VAL A 61 -6.11 1.69 -3.46
CA VAL A 61 -5.60 1.64 -4.84
C VAL A 61 -5.92 2.93 -5.59
N ALA A 62 -7.13 3.50 -5.42
CA ALA A 62 -7.51 4.77 -6.03
C ALA A 62 -6.62 5.92 -5.50
N GLU A 63 -6.33 5.95 -4.22
CA GLU A 63 -5.39 6.91 -3.61
C GLU A 63 -3.99 6.77 -4.24
N ALA A 64 -3.49 5.54 -4.39
CA ALA A 64 -2.21 5.28 -5.06
C ALA A 64 -2.20 5.75 -6.51
N CYS A 65 -3.32 5.60 -7.25
CA CYS A 65 -3.45 6.13 -8.61
C CYS A 65 -3.28 7.65 -8.65
N VAL A 66 -3.91 8.37 -7.71
CA VAL A 66 -3.78 9.82 -7.62
C VAL A 66 -2.34 10.24 -7.35
N TYR A 67 -1.68 9.61 -6.39
CA TYR A 67 -0.26 9.86 -6.11
C TYR A 67 0.63 9.51 -7.29
N GLY A 68 0.35 8.44 -8.00
CA GLY A 68 1.06 8.05 -9.22
C GLY A 68 0.96 9.12 -10.31
N VAL A 69 -0.25 9.60 -10.59
CA VAL A 69 -0.47 10.66 -11.60
C VAL A 69 0.24 11.95 -11.20
N LEU A 70 0.07 12.41 -9.95
CA LEU A 70 0.74 13.62 -9.46
C LEU A 70 2.27 13.47 -9.50
N GLY A 71 2.80 12.32 -9.09
CA GLY A 71 4.21 12.01 -9.12
C GLY A 71 4.80 12.05 -10.54
N VAL A 72 4.09 11.47 -11.51
CA VAL A 72 4.49 11.50 -12.93
C VAL A 72 4.51 12.92 -13.47
N VAL A 73 3.47 13.71 -13.22
CA VAL A 73 3.37 15.10 -13.74
C VAL A 73 4.46 15.98 -13.13
N ILE A 74 4.57 15.97 -11.81
CA ILE A 74 5.56 16.77 -11.09
C ILE A 74 6.98 16.32 -11.44
N GLY A 75 7.22 15.01 -11.46
CA GLY A 75 8.52 14.43 -11.83
C GLY A 75 8.93 14.81 -13.24
N TYR A 76 8.00 14.78 -14.20
CA TYR A 76 8.26 15.22 -15.57
C TYR A 76 8.65 16.70 -15.64
N ILE A 77 7.91 17.58 -14.96
CA ILE A 77 8.19 19.02 -14.93
C ILE A 77 9.57 19.29 -14.31
N ILE A 78 9.86 18.70 -13.16
CA ILE A 78 11.14 18.86 -12.48
C ILE A 78 12.27 18.31 -13.36
N GLY A 79 12.09 17.16 -14.00
CA GLY A 79 13.05 16.57 -14.91
C GLY A 79 13.38 17.50 -16.08
N GLN A 80 12.36 18.10 -16.71
CA GLN A 80 12.54 19.04 -17.82
C GLN A 80 13.27 20.33 -17.40
N VAL A 81 12.87 20.89 -16.26
CA VAL A 81 13.51 22.13 -15.73
C VAL A 81 14.97 21.85 -15.37
N SER A 82 15.24 20.74 -14.71
CA SER A 82 16.60 20.34 -14.34
C SER A 82 17.48 20.12 -15.57
N ALA A 83 16.97 19.40 -16.57
CA ALA A 83 17.69 19.14 -17.80
C ALA A 83 18.04 20.42 -18.55
N LYS A 84 17.11 21.38 -18.66
CA LYS A 84 17.37 22.69 -19.26
C LYS A 84 18.37 23.51 -18.44
N GLY A 85 18.27 23.46 -17.11
CA GLY A 85 19.21 24.13 -16.22
C GLY A 85 20.65 23.64 -16.42
N LEU A 86 20.86 22.31 -16.46
CA LEU A 86 22.19 21.73 -16.66
C LEU A 86 22.79 22.07 -18.04
N LEU A 87 21.94 22.20 -19.07
CA LEU A 87 22.38 22.66 -20.40
C LEU A 87 22.87 24.11 -20.39
N LEU A 88 22.22 25.01 -19.64
CA LEU A 88 22.61 26.40 -19.51
C LEU A 88 23.99 26.58 -18.84
N PHE A 89 24.36 25.66 -17.96
CA PHE A 89 25.66 25.63 -17.29
C PHE A 89 26.75 24.88 -18.04
N ASP A 90 26.47 24.43 -19.29
CA ASP A 90 27.39 23.69 -20.17
C ASP A 90 27.99 22.41 -19.51
N MET A 91 27.30 21.87 -18.48
CA MET A 91 27.72 20.70 -17.75
C MET A 91 27.40 19.38 -18.50
N LEU A 92 26.63 19.47 -19.58
CA LEU A 92 26.14 18.34 -20.39
C LEU A 92 26.56 18.44 -21.84
N SER A 93 27.75 19.00 -22.11
CA SER A 93 28.30 19.09 -23.46
C SER A 93 28.48 17.67 -24.03
N GLY A 94 27.65 17.35 -25.04
CA GLY A 94 27.67 16.03 -25.72
C GLY A 94 26.47 15.10 -25.43
N ILE A 95 25.53 15.47 -24.55
CA ILE A 95 24.31 14.70 -24.32
C ILE A 95 23.16 15.31 -25.13
N SER A 96 22.64 14.59 -26.11
CA SER A 96 21.41 14.97 -26.82
C SER A 96 20.21 14.63 -25.95
N LEU A 97 19.51 15.66 -25.46
CA LEU A 97 18.23 15.46 -24.77
C LEU A 97 17.17 14.99 -25.77
N ASN A 98 16.66 13.81 -25.54
CA ASN A 98 15.59 13.25 -26.36
C ASN A 98 14.23 13.73 -25.81
N TYR A 99 13.67 14.75 -26.44
CA TYR A 99 12.32 15.27 -26.14
C TYR A 99 11.20 14.47 -26.80
N SER A 100 11.44 13.21 -27.14
CA SER A 100 10.41 12.38 -27.75
C SER A 100 9.22 12.19 -26.81
N SER A 101 8.04 12.52 -27.28
CA SER A 101 6.78 12.29 -26.54
C SER A 101 6.57 10.79 -26.20
N THR A 102 7.07 9.89 -27.04
CA THR A 102 6.98 8.44 -26.83
C THR A 102 7.80 7.98 -25.64
N SER A 103 9.00 8.52 -25.42
CA SER A 103 9.82 8.19 -24.26
C SER A 103 9.20 8.70 -22.96
N ALA A 104 8.58 9.88 -22.98
CA ALA A 104 7.87 10.45 -21.84
C ALA A 104 6.65 9.59 -21.45
N ILE A 105 5.86 9.16 -22.44
CA ILE A 105 4.69 8.28 -22.21
C ILE A 105 5.15 6.91 -21.69
N ALA A 106 6.19 6.33 -22.25
CA ALA A 106 6.72 5.06 -21.79
C ALA A 106 7.22 5.14 -20.34
N GLY A 107 7.96 6.21 -20.00
CA GLY A 107 8.42 6.45 -18.63
C GLY A 107 7.26 6.66 -17.65
N ALA A 108 6.27 7.47 -18.03
CA ALA A 108 5.07 7.70 -17.23
C ALA A 108 4.30 6.39 -16.96
N THR A 109 4.12 5.57 -17.99
CA THR A 109 3.44 4.28 -17.87
C THR A 109 4.21 3.34 -16.96
N LEU A 110 5.53 3.28 -17.09
CA LEU A 110 6.40 2.45 -16.27
C LEU A 110 6.32 2.84 -14.79
N VAL A 111 6.42 4.13 -14.47
CA VAL A 111 6.30 4.64 -13.09
C VAL A 111 4.91 4.31 -12.54
N MET A 112 3.84 4.50 -13.31
CA MET A 112 2.48 4.19 -12.88
C MET A 112 2.32 2.70 -12.54
N LEU A 113 2.87 1.81 -13.37
CA LEU A 113 2.85 0.37 -13.12
C LEU A 113 3.59 0.01 -11.83
N VAL A 114 4.73 0.63 -11.55
CA VAL A 114 5.48 0.40 -10.32
C VAL A 114 4.70 0.87 -9.09
N VAL A 115 4.10 2.06 -9.14
CA VAL A 115 3.28 2.59 -8.05
C VAL A 115 2.09 1.68 -7.77
N LEU A 116 1.37 1.25 -8.81
CA LEU A 116 0.24 0.33 -8.66
C LEU A 116 0.66 -1.02 -8.10
N ALA A 117 1.73 -1.61 -8.62
CA ALA A 117 2.25 -2.88 -8.11
C ALA A 117 2.64 -2.79 -6.64
N SER A 118 3.30 -1.70 -6.23
CA SER A 118 3.71 -1.47 -4.83
C SER A 118 2.51 -1.24 -3.90
N SER A 119 1.39 -0.71 -4.41
CA SER A 119 0.19 -0.44 -3.60
C SER A 119 -0.70 -1.66 -3.38
N ILE A 120 -0.54 -2.74 -4.16
CA ILE A 120 -1.36 -3.95 -4.02
C ILE A 120 -1.24 -4.58 -2.64
N TYR A 121 -0.03 -4.66 -2.11
CA TYR A 121 0.22 -5.27 -0.81
C TYR A 121 -0.44 -4.47 0.35
N PRO A 122 -0.21 -3.15 0.51
CA PRO A 122 -0.89 -2.35 1.52
C PRO A 122 -2.42 -2.38 1.38
N ALA A 123 -2.95 -2.34 0.16
CA ALA A 123 -4.38 -2.41 -0.09
C ALA A 123 -5.00 -3.75 0.38
N ARG A 124 -4.29 -4.86 0.20
CA ARG A 124 -4.71 -6.17 0.74
C ARG A 124 -4.68 -6.21 2.26
N VAL A 125 -3.66 -5.62 2.88
CA VAL A 125 -3.57 -5.52 4.35
C VAL A 125 -4.73 -4.70 4.89
N ALA A 126 -5.08 -3.57 4.26
CA ALA A 126 -6.23 -2.76 4.64
C ALA A 126 -7.55 -3.55 4.59
N ALA A 127 -7.74 -4.38 3.54
CA ALA A 127 -8.90 -5.25 3.42
C ALA A 127 -8.97 -6.32 4.52
N GLN A 128 -7.83 -6.89 4.89
CA GLN A 128 -7.77 -7.87 5.97
C GLN A 128 -8.10 -7.25 7.33
N LEU A 129 -7.65 -6.03 7.59
CA LEU A 129 -7.94 -5.29 8.80
C LEU A 129 -9.42 -4.88 8.90
N ALA A 130 -10.13 -4.83 7.78
CA ALA A 130 -11.56 -4.54 7.72
C ALA A 130 -12.45 -5.71 8.19
N VAL A 131 -11.90 -6.93 8.29
CA VAL A 131 -12.66 -8.09 8.78
C VAL A 131 -12.57 -8.13 10.31
N PRO A 132 -13.66 -7.85 11.05
CA PRO A 132 -13.62 -7.76 12.52
C PRO A 132 -13.27 -9.09 13.20
N ASP A 133 -13.43 -10.19 12.50
CA ASP A 133 -13.37 -11.55 13.05
C ASP A 133 -11.94 -12.11 13.20
N VAL A 134 -10.96 -11.48 12.54
CA VAL A 134 -9.57 -11.99 12.59
C VAL A 134 -8.89 -11.67 13.92
N VAL A 135 -9.32 -10.60 14.61
CA VAL A 135 -8.73 -10.15 15.89
C VAL A 135 -9.46 -10.72 17.10
N ARG A 136 -10.68 -11.22 16.93
CA ARG A 136 -11.52 -11.76 18.01
C ARG A 136 -11.84 -13.25 17.83
N ARG A 137 -10.94 -14.06 17.37
CA ARG A 137 -11.06 -15.49 17.63
C ARG A 137 -10.82 -15.70 19.11
N TRP A 138 -11.94 -15.77 19.87
CA TRP A 138 -11.92 -16.30 21.20
C TRP A 138 -11.46 -17.76 21.08
N GLN A 139 -10.16 -17.97 21.28
CA GLN A 139 -9.59 -19.31 21.34
C GLN A 139 -9.85 -19.80 22.75
N LEU A 140 -10.57 -20.90 22.86
CA LEU A 140 -10.61 -21.59 24.14
C LEU A 140 -9.18 -21.90 24.54
N PRO A 141 -8.74 -21.51 25.74
CA PRO A 141 -7.42 -21.90 26.24
C PRO A 141 -7.37 -23.43 26.31
N ASP A 142 -6.22 -24.00 25.99
CA ASP A 142 -6.03 -25.45 26.09
C ASP A 142 -6.30 -25.92 27.53
N PRO A 143 -7.00 -27.04 27.72
CA PRO A 143 -7.28 -27.58 29.05
C PRO A 143 -5.97 -27.90 29.77
N LYS A 144 -5.80 -27.37 30.95
CA LYS A 144 -4.68 -27.68 31.82
C LYS A 144 -5.13 -28.72 32.83
N ASP A 145 -4.54 -29.94 32.83
CA ASP A 145 -4.91 -31.05 33.72
C ASP A 145 -6.41 -31.45 33.64
N ASP A 146 -6.97 -31.47 32.43
CA ASP A 146 -8.40 -31.80 32.17
C ASP A 146 -9.41 -30.80 32.76
N VAL A 147 -8.94 -29.60 33.17
CA VAL A 147 -9.75 -28.51 33.72
C VAL A 147 -9.66 -27.27 32.83
N TRP A 148 -10.82 -26.73 32.43
CA TRP A 148 -10.93 -25.48 31.70
C TRP A 148 -10.97 -24.31 32.66
N GLN A 149 -9.99 -23.40 32.59
CA GLN A 149 -9.95 -22.17 33.37
C GLN A 149 -10.29 -20.98 32.48
N PHE A 150 -11.45 -20.37 32.72
CA PHE A 150 -11.85 -19.17 32.01
C PHE A 150 -11.66 -17.93 32.90
N PRO A 151 -10.69 -17.05 32.64
CA PRO A 151 -10.60 -15.79 33.32
C PRO A 151 -11.72 -14.85 32.81
N PHE A 152 -12.68 -14.56 33.64
CA PHE A 152 -13.70 -13.56 33.32
C PHE A 152 -13.13 -12.14 33.51
N PRO A 153 -13.33 -11.21 32.54
CA PRO A 153 -12.80 -9.84 32.64
C PRO A 153 -13.62 -8.94 33.59
N PHE A 154 -14.48 -9.51 34.41
CA PHE A 154 -15.30 -8.78 35.36
C PHE A 154 -15.26 -9.44 36.75
N THR A 155 -15.35 -8.63 37.78
CA THR A 155 -15.43 -9.09 39.17
C THR A 155 -16.90 -9.32 39.54
N VAL A 156 -17.20 -10.49 40.06
CA VAL A 156 -18.55 -10.84 40.57
C VAL A 156 -18.56 -10.73 42.08
N ASN A 157 -19.63 -10.12 42.61
CA ASN A 157 -19.82 -10.07 44.06
C ASN A 157 -20.05 -11.49 44.61
N VAL A 158 -19.46 -11.80 45.74
CA VAL A 158 -19.54 -13.13 46.39
C VAL A 158 -21.00 -13.63 46.53
N ASN A 159 -21.93 -12.74 46.77
CA ASN A 159 -23.36 -13.09 46.92
C ASN A 159 -24.05 -13.43 45.58
N ALA A 160 -23.44 -13.14 44.42
CA ALA A 160 -23.97 -13.43 43.11
C ALA A 160 -23.34 -14.70 42.47
N VAL A 161 -22.38 -15.30 43.14
CA VAL A 161 -21.65 -16.48 42.63
C VAL A 161 -22.60 -17.66 42.48
N ASP A 162 -23.46 -17.91 43.46
CA ASP A 162 -24.43 -19.05 43.43
C ASP A 162 -25.42 -18.89 42.28
N SER A 163 -25.89 -17.67 42.01
CA SER A 163 -26.79 -17.38 40.90
C SER A 163 -26.11 -17.59 39.55
N LEU A 164 -24.84 -17.20 39.44
CA LEU A 164 -24.03 -17.38 38.24
C LEU A 164 -23.75 -18.87 37.97
N CYS A 165 -23.39 -19.62 39.03
CA CYS A 165 -23.18 -21.07 38.93
C CYS A 165 -24.46 -21.80 38.56
N GLY A 166 -25.61 -21.42 39.11
CA GLY A 166 -26.91 -21.94 38.74
C GLY A 166 -27.27 -21.72 37.27
N TYR A 167 -26.99 -20.51 36.75
CA TYR A 167 -27.20 -20.20 35.35
C TYR A 167 -26.27 -21.00 34.40
N LEU A 168 -25.00 -21.14 34.74
CA LEU A 168 -24.06 -21.94 33.94
C LEU A 168 -24.37 -23.43 33.97
N HIS A 169 -24.99 -23.94 35.03
CA HIS A 169 -25.38 -25.33 35.11
C HIS A 169 -26.66 -25.67 34.29
N THR A 170 -27.45 -24.64 33.92
CA THR A 170 -28.68 -24.80 33.11
C THR A 170 -28.48 -24.58 31.62
N LEU A 171 -27.27 -24.15 31.20
CA LEU A 171 -26.86 -24.03 29.79
C LEU A 171 -26.29 -25.34 29.26
#